data_b95b5f4f3daa3d9b17cce54e9c4c6186
#
_entry.id   b95b5f4f3daa3d9b17cce54e9c4c6186
#
_cell.length_a   1.000
_cell.length_b   1.000
_cell.length_c   1.000
_cell.angle_alpha   90.00
_cell.angle_beta   90.00
_cell.angle_gamma   90.00
#
_symmetry.space_group_name_H-M   'P 1'
#
loop_
_entity.id
_entity.type
_entity.pdbx_description
1 polymer ?
#
loop_
_entity_poly.entity_id
_entity_poly.type
_entity_poly.pdbx_seq_one_letter_code
_entity_poly.pdbx_strand_id
1 'polypeptide(L)'
;SIEEIPYGKGYTYVQEEFAKLLKMLDELLSLGINTFFTAHAKPRKFELPEELGQFDKYEMKLSRQVAPLLKEWCDMLLFANYKIYVVATDTGSKKAQGGKRVMYTTHNPCWDAKNRFGLAEELELSFSSIAHLFEAHTPNVSDTVEIKEEAERPTITKLKSMMTDAGVNESELMMVVASRGHYKIEDPINNYSDDFITRWIMPNWKKIVEMIMQNREAK
;
A
#
# COMPACT_ATOMS: atom_id res chain seq x y z
N SER A 1 21.20 20.89 -20.47
CA SER A 1 21.72 20.42 -19.16
C SER A 1 21.40 21.45 -18.08
N ILE A 2 21.26 21.02 -16.81
CA ILE A 2 21.08 21.92 -15.66
C ILE A 2 22.27 22.89 -15.57
N GLU A 3 23.45 22.46 -15.97
CA GLU A 3 24.70 23.24 -15.93
C GLU A 3 24.74 24.36 -16.99
N GLU A 4 23.93 24.29 -18.03
CA GLU A 4 23.80 25.30 -19.07
C GLU A 4 22.96 26.51 -18.63
N ILE A 5 22.21 26.38 -17.52
CA ILE A 5 21.37 27.43 -16.98
C ILE A 5 22.20 28.27 -16.02
N PRO A 6 22.43 29.57 -16.31
CA PRO A 6 23.31 30.40 -15.52
C PRO A 6 22.79 30.64 -14.10
N TYR A 7 23.72 30.95 -13.18
CA TYR A 7 23.45 31.34 -11.79
C TYR A 7 22.73 30.28 -10.94
N GLY A 8 22.85 28.98 -11.24
CA GLY A 8 22.25 27.90 -10.46
C GLY A 8 20.72 27.80 -10.55
N LYS A 9 20.06 28.59 -11.39
CA LYS A 9 18.61 28.58 -11.60
C LYS A 9 18.08 27.21 -12.05
N GLY A 10 18.92 26.38 -12.69
CA GLY A 10 18.57 25.03 -13.07
C GLY A 10 18.14 24.15 -11.89
N TYR A 11 18.78 24.30 -10.74
CA TYR A 11 18.40 23.56 -9.53
C TYR A 11 17.07 24.06 -8.95
N THR A 12 16.76 25.36 -9.08
CA THR A 12 15.46 25.91 -8.67
C THR A 12 14.34 25.34 -9.53
N TYR A 13 14.52 25.25 -10.85
CA TYR A 13 13.53 24.64 -11.75
C TYR A 13 13.30 23.16 -11.42
N VAL A 14 14.37 22.41 -11.11
CA VAL A 14 14.23 21.01 -10.68
C VAL A 14 13.43 20.91 -9.38
N GLN A 15 13.66 21.83 -8.43
CA GLN A 15 12.92 21.91 -7.19
C GLN A 15 11.43 22.19 -7.43
N GLU A 16 11.11 23.15 -8.30
CA GLU A 16 9.73 23.50 -8.66
C GLU A 16 8.99 22.33 -9.34
N GLU A 17 9.65 21.66 -10.29
CA GLU A 17 9.08 20.48 -10.95
C GLU A 17 8.87 19.30 -9.99
N PHE A 18 9.82 19.10 -9.06
CA PHE A 18 9.66 18.06 -8.05
C PHE A 18 8.52 18.39 -7.06
N ALA A 19 8.35 19.65 -6.70
CA ALA A 19 7.22 20.08 -5.87
C ALA A 19 5.88 19.85 -6.56
N LYS A 20 5.79 20.07 -7.88
CA LYS A 20 4.60 19.73 -8.68
C LYS A 20 4.32 18.23 -8.67
N LEU A 21 5.35 17.39 -8.81
CA LEU A 21 5.23 15.94 -8.70
C LEU A 21 4.64 15.54 -7.35
N LEU A 22 5.18 16.06 -6.25
CA LEU A 22 4.67 15.76 -4.91
C LEU A 22 3.20 16.16 -4.76
N LYS A 23 2.81 17.32 -5.30
CA LYS A 23 1.41 17.78 -5.30
C LYS A 23 0.49 16.83 -6.08
N MET A 24 0.93 16.30 -7.21
CA MET A 24 0.16 15.28 -7.95
C MET A 24 0.01 13.99 -7.15
N LEU A 25 1.03 13.62 -6.36
CA LEU A 25 0.96 12.45 -5.48
C LEU A 25 0.02 12.68 -4.28
N ASP A 26 -0.15 13.92 -3.81
CA ASP A 26 -1.15 14.26 -2.80
C ASP A 26 -2.57 13.92 -3.27
N GLU A 27 -2.85 14.07 -4.56
CA GLU A 27 -4.13 13.66 -5.15
C GLU A 27 -4.34 12.14 -5.07
N LEU A 28 -3.28 11.34 -5.30
CA LEU A 28 -3.35 9.90 -5.13
C LEU A 28 -3.54 9.50 -3.66
N LEU A 29 -2.85 10.17 -2.74
CA LEU A 29 -3.03 9.94 -1.31
C LEU A 29 -4.47 10.24 -0.87
N SER A 30 -5.10 11.29 -1.41
CA SER A 30 -6.50 11.62 -1.12
C SER A 30 -7.49 10.55 -1.58
N LEU A 31 -7.09 9.70 -2.54
CA LEU A 31 -7.83 8.54 -3.01
C LEU A 31 -7.50 7.25 -2.24
N GLY A 32 -6.72 7.33 -1.16
CA GLY A 32 -6.30 6.18 -0.37
C GLY A 32 -5.18 5.36 -0.99
N ILE A 33 -4.48 5.88 -2.01
CA ILE A 33 -3.37 5.20 -2.66
C ILE A 33 -2.06 5.58 -1.96
N ASN A 34 -1.38 4.61 -1.36
CA ASN A 34 -0.09 4.83 -0.74
C ASN A 34 1.03 4.93 -1.79
N THR A 35 1.94 5.89 -1.60
CA THR A 35 3.09 6.10 -2.49
C THR A 35 4.39 5.75 -1.78
N PHE A 36 5.27 5.03 -2.48
CA PHE A 36 6.58 4.62 -1.97
C PHE A 36 7.69 5.15 -2.87
N PHE A 37 8.67 5.78 -2.25
CA PHE A 37 9.90 6.19 -2.90
C PHE A 37 11.06 5.32 -2.45
N THR A 38 11.86 4.86 -3.39
CA THR A 38 13.17 4.26 -3.11
C THR A 38 14.27 5.22 -3.54
N ALA A 39 15.17 5.52 -2.64
CA ALA A 39 16.29 6.41 -2.90
C ALA A 39 17.61 5.78 -2.48
N HIS A 40 18.65 5.94 -3.28
CA HIS A 40 19.99 5.56 -2.88
C HIS A 40 20.50 6.48 -1.77
N ALA A 41 21.24 5.92 -0.82
CA ALA A 41 21.99 6.68 0.17
C ALA A 41 23.46 6.84 -0.28
N LYS A 42 24.08 7.94 0.13
CA LYS A 42 25.52 8.18 -0.02
C LYS A 42 26.09 8.73 1.28
N PRO A 43 27.31 8.32 1.71
CA PRO A 43 27.98 8.94 2.83
C PRO A 43 28.46 10.34 2.45
N ARG A 44 28.39 11.25 3.41
CA ARG A 44 28.95 12.60 3.34
C ARG A 44 29.64 12.93 4.64
N LYS A 45 30.69 13.70 4.55
CA LYS A 45 31.38 14.29 5.72
C LYS A 45 30.54 15.44 6.26
N PHE A 46 30.30 15.39 7.57
CA PHE A 46 29.61 16.40 8.34
C PHE A 46 30.51 16.91 9.45
N GLU A 47 30.45 18.21 9.71
CA GLU A 47 31.06 18.87 10.85
C GLU A 47 29.93 19.46 11.71
N LEU A 48 30.03 19.27 13.01
CA LEU A 48 29.17 19.97 13.95
C LEU A 48 29.85 21.27 14.36
N PRO A 49 29.14 22.41 14.37
CA PRO A 49 29.72 23.69 14.74
C PRO A 49 30.28 23.73 16.17
N GLU A 50 29.80 22.87 17.03
CA GLU A 50 30.10 22.83 18.47
C GLU A 50 31.16 21.78 18.83
N GLU A 51 31.56 20.91 17.88
CA GLU A 51 32.47 19.80 18.11
C GLU A 51 33.64 19.81 17.14
N LEU A 52 34.84 19.44 17.65
CA LEU A 52 36.00 19.27 16.81
C LEU A 52 35.97 17.88 16.15
N GLY A 53 35.88 17.86 14.83
CA GLY A 53 35.99 16.65 14.04
C GLY A 53 34.89 16.50 13.00
N GLN A 54 35.13 15.57 12.10
CA GLN A 54 34.20 15.20 11.04
C GLN A 54 33.70 13.78 11.24
N PHE A 55 32.43 13.56 10.91
CA PHE A 55 31.86 12.22 10.88
C PHE A 55 31.10 11.95 9.57
N ASP A 56 30.92 10.68 9.25
CA ASP A 56 30.19 10.27 8.05
C ASP A 56 28.68 10.17 8.34
N LYS A 57 27.89 10.89 7.54
CA LYS A 57 26.43 10.81 7.59
C LYS A 57 25.90 10.30 6.26
N TYR A 58 24.95 9.36 6.30
CA TYR A 58 24.21 8.92 5.12
C TYR A 58 23.12 9.91 4.77
N GLU A 59 23.14 10.37 3.52
CA GLU A 59 22.09 11.21 2.95
C GLU A 59 21.48 10.57 1.72
N MET A 60 20.23 10.93 1.41
CA MET A 60 19.63 10.57 0.12
C MET A 60 20.46 11.13 -1.03
N LYS A 61 20.67 10.33 -2.07
CA LYS A 61 21.40 10.74 -3.29
C LYS A 61 20.50 11.61 -4.17
N LEU A 62 20.04 12.72 -3.62
CA LEU A 62 19.25 13.76 -4.29
C LEU A 62 20.00 15.10 -4.26
N SER A 63 19.51 16.08 -5.01
CA SER A 63 20.03 17.44 -4.94
C SER A 63 19.74 18.06 -3.57
N ARG A 64 20.53 19.08 -3.20
CA ARG A 64 20.36 19.82 -1.93
C ARG A 64 18.97 20.47 -1.83
N GLN A 65 18.38 20.85 -2.95
CA GLN A 65 17.07 21.49 -3.02
C GLN A 65 15.91 20.49 -2.91
N VAL A 66 16.08 19.30 -3.49
CA VAL A 66 15.00 18.29 -3.57
C VAL A 66 14.93 17.40 -2.33
N ALA A 67 16.07 17.02 -1.75
CA ALA A 67 16.09 16.14 -0.59
C ALA A 67 15.26 16.64 0.60
N PRO A 68 15.30 17.93 0.99
CA PRO A 68 14.44 18.46 2.06
C PRO A 68 12.96 18.34 1.74
N LEU A 69 12.54 18.68 0.51
CA LEU A 69 11.14 18.59 0.12
C LEU A 69 10.56 17.20 0.33
N LEU A 70 11.29 16.16 -0.10
CA LEU A 70 10.83 14.78 0.07
C LEU A 70 10.81 14.36 1.55
N LYS A 71 11.83 14.75 2.33
CA LYS A 71 11.89 14.46 3.77
C LYS A 71 10.75 15.11 4.56
N GLU A 72 10.36 16.32 4.18
CA GLU A 72 9.26 17.04 4.81
C GLU A 72 7.91 16.45 4.42
N TRP A 73 7.75 16.13 3.15
CA TRP A 73 6.51 15.64 2.59
C TRP A 73 6.14 14.24 3.09
N CYS A 74 7.07 13.28 3.13
CA CYS A 74 6.77 11.90 3.51
C CYS A 74 6.39 11.78 4.99
N ASP A 75 5.48 10.87 5.33
CA ASP A 75 5.09 10.55 6.70
C ASP A 75 6.08 9.63 7.38
N MET A 76 6.78 8.82 6.61
CA MET A 76 7.77 7.87 7.09
C MET A 76 9.01 7.90 6.19
N LEU A 77 10.18 8.02 6.80
CA LEU A 77 11.49 7.89 6.18
C LEU A 77 12.24 6.77 6.87
N LEU A 78 12.53 5.69 6.16
CA LEU A 78 13.22 4.53 6.68
C LEU A 78 14.63 4.47 6.08
N PHE A 79 15.64 4.37 6.94
CA PHE A 79 17.01 4.12 6.51
C PHE A 79 17.29 2.62 6.49
N ALA A 80 17.32 2.02 5.32
CA ALA A 80 17.60 0.60 5.12
C ALA A 80 19.10 0.35 4.99
N ASN A 81 19.65 -0.54 5.79
CA ASN A 81 21.07 -0.88 5.78
C ASN A 81 21.34 -2.31 6.25
N TYR A 82 22.58 -2.75 6.08
CA TYR A 82 23.09 -3.97 6.71
C TYR A 82 23.64 -3.64 8.10
N LYS A 83 23.21 -4.40 9.12
CA LYS A 83 23.76 -4.28 10.46
C LYS A 83 25.08 -5.02 10.52
N ILE A 84 26.18 -4.27 10.54
CA ILE A 84 27.54 -4.79 10.55
C ILE A 84 28.21 -4.38 11.85
N TYR A 85 28.90 -5.31 12.48
CA TYR A 85 29.69 -5.09 13.67
C TYR A 85 31.17 -5.26 13.31
N VAL A 86 32.03 -4.41 13.87
CA VAL A 86 33.46 -4.54 13.75
C VAL A 86 33.97 -5.17 15.03
N VAL A 87 34.45 -6.40 14.96
CA VAL A 87 35.00 -7.12 16.08
C VAL A 87 36.53 -7.15 15.99
N ALA A 88 37.19 -6.83 17.08
CA ALA A 88 38.63 -7.01 17.18
C ALA A 88 38.95 -8.48 17.29
N THR A 89 39.92 -8.99 16.56
CA THR A 89 40.43 -10.36 16.68
C THR A 89 41.55 -10.39 17.70
N ASP A 90 41.84 -11.58 18.22
CA ASP A 90 42.93 -11.81 19.20
C ASP A 90 44.32 -11.37 18.68
N THR A 91 44.44 -11.24 17.35
CA THR A 91 45.63 -10.75 16.68
C THR A 91 45.66 -9.23 16.50
N GLY A 92 44.70 -8.47 17.07
CA GLY A 92 44.59 -7.02 16.99
C GLY A 92 44.05 -6.52 15.64
N SER A 93 43.70 -7.39 14.69
CA SER A 93 43.05 -7.00 13.45
C SER A 93 41.54 -6.81 13.66
N LYS A 94 40.92 -5.97 12.84
CA LYS A 94 39.47 -5.72 12.88
C LYS A 94 38.79 -6.52 11.79
N LYS A 95 37.75 -7.30 12.15
CA LYS A 95 36.96 -8.07 11.19
C LYS A 95 35.50 -7.64 11.24
N ALA A 96 34.91 -7.37 10.07
CA ALA A 96 33.50 -7.10 9.97
C ALA A 96 32.69 -8.40 10.13
N GLN A 97 31.67 -8.37 10.98
CA GLN A 97 30.72 -9.46 11.20
C GLN A 97 29.27 -8.90 11.13
N GLY A 98 28.32 -9.76 10.83
CA GLY A 98 26.90 -9.40 10.72
C GLY A 98 26.42 -9.55 9.28
N GLY A 99 25.49 -8.68 8.87
CA GLY A 99 24.87 -8.70 7.54
C GLY A 99 23.35 -8.88 7.60
N LYS A 100 22.74 -8.84 8.79
CA LYS A 100 21.29 -8.76 8.92
C LYS A 100 20.80 -7.46 8.27
N ARG A 101 19.80 -7.54 7.42
CA ARG A 101 19.15 -6.37 6.82
C ARG A 101 18.16 -5.78 7.81
N VAL A 102 18.30 -4.47 8.07
CA VAL A 102 17.47 -3.72 9.00
C VAL A 102 17.00 -2.42 8.37
N MET A 103 15.94 -1.87 8.90
CA MET A 103 15.50 -0.51 8.64
C MET A 103 15.42 0.27 9.96
N TYR A 104 16.05 1.42 9.96
CA TYR A 104 16.03 2.35 11.07
C TYR A 104 14.91 3.37 10.85
N THR A 105 14.10 3.57 11.85
CA THR A 105 12.91 4.43 11.82
C THR A 105 13.13 5.77 12.52
N THR A 106 14.17 5.83 13.36
CA THR A 106 14.49 6.99 14.21
C THR A 106 15.75 7.67 13.72
N HIS A 107 15.75 9.00 13.74
CA HIS A 107 16.89 9.84 13.40
C HIS A 107 18.11 9.49 14.25
N ASN A 108 19.28 9.52 13.63
CA ASN A 108 20.58 9.31 14.26
C ASN A 108 21.59 10.30 13.64
N PRO A 109 22.66 10.72 14.34
CA PRO A 109 23.67 11.55 13.73
C PRO A 109 24.21 11.04 12.40
N CYS A 110 24.29 9.71 12.21
CA CYS A 110 24.83 9.09 11.00
C CYS A 110 23.81 8.90 9.88
N TRP A 111 22.49 9.09 10.10
CA TRP A 111 21.46 9.00 9.07
C TRP A 111 20.20 9.77 9.46
N ASP A 112 19.42 10.13 8.45
CA ASP A 112 18.08 10.69 8.64
C ASP A 112 17.03 9.58 8.60
N ALA A 113 16.07 9.65 9.52
CA ALA A 113 14.86 8.86 9.51
C ALA A 113 13.70 9.66 10.10
N LYS A 114 12.46 9.26 9.79
CA LYS A 114 11.24 9.91 10.26
C LYS A 114 10.17 8.86 10.50
N ASN A 115 9.51 8.95 11.64
CA ASN A 115 8.52 7.97 12.07
C ASN A 115 7.36 8.69 12.78
N ARG A 116 6.23 8.83 12.08
CA ARG A 116 4.99 9.41 12.65
C ARG A 116 4.07 8.34 13.24
N PHE A 117 4.43 7.07 13.10
CA PHE A 117 3.55 5.93 13.45
C PHE A 117 3.97 5.21 14.73
N GLY A 118 4.96 5.71 15.46
CA GLY A 118 5.40 5.09 16.71
C GLY A 118 6.09 3.72 16.54
N LEU A 119 6.71 3.47 15.40
CA LEU A 119 7.46 2.24 15.16
C LEU A 119 8.68 2.15 16.07
N ALA A 120 9.12 0.92 16.39
CA ALA A 120 10.38 0.68 17.10
C ALA A 120 11.57 1.25 16.30
N GLU A 121 12.64 1.67 17.00
CA GLU A 121 13.80 2.34 16.40
C GLU A 121 14.50 1.54 15.29
N GLU A 122 14.52 0.23 15.43
CA GLU A 122 15.11 -0.72 14.48
C GLU A 122 14.10 -1.83 14.19
N LEU A 123 13.86 -2.10 12.93
CA LEU A 123 12.99 -3.18 12.46
C LEU A 123 13.75 -4.07 11.46
N GLU A 124 13.31 -5.29 11.31
CA GLU A 124 13.77 -6.15 10.22
C GLU A 124 13.31 -5.54 8.88
N LEU A 125 14.20 -5.52 7.87
CA LEU A 125 13.86 -5.07 6.54
C LEU A 125 12.93 -6.09 5.85
N SER A 126 11.67 -6.04 6.25
CA SER A 126 10.57 -6.86 5.75
C SER A 126 9.29 -6.03 5.75
N PHE A 127 8.44 -6.23 4.76
CA PHE A 127 7.12 -5.58 4.73
C PHE A 127 6.26 -5.97 5.95
N SER A 128 6.35 -7.19 6.44
CA SER A 128 5.62 -7.65 7.63
C SER A 128 5.86 -6.78 8.86
N SER A 129 7.04 -6.15 8.98
CA SER A 129 7.38 -5.26 10.09
C SER A 129 6.55 -3.95 10.11
N ILE A 130 5.98 -3.55 8.96
CA ILE A 130 5.19 -2.32 8.79
C ILE A 130 3.79 -2.58 8.23
N ALA A 131 3.44 -3.83 7.93
CA ALA A 131 2.17 -4.21 7.28
C ALA A 131 0.95 -3.67 8.04
N HIS A 132 0.98 -3.73 9.39
CA HIS A 132 -0.09 -3.25 10.26
C HIS A 132 -0.44 -1.75 10.05
N LEU A 133 0.47 -0.94 9.51
CA LEU A 133 0.19 0.46 9.20
C LEU A 133 -0.72 0.62 7.99
N PHE A 134 -0.75 -0.37 7.11
CA PHE A 134 -1.54 -0.37 5.88
C PHE A 134 -2.86 -1.12 6.05
N GLU A 135 -2.93 -2.07 6.97
CA GLU A 135 -4.18 -2.77 7.33
C GLU A 135 -5.19 -1.79 7.96
N ALA A 136 -4.71 -0.82 8.77
CA ALA A 136 -5.55 0.23 9.35
C ALA A 136 -6.00 1.29 8.32
N HIS A 137 -5.36 1.34 7.15
CA HIS A 137 -5.67 2.28 6.06
C HIS A 137 -6.32 1.60 4.85
N THR A 138 -6.59 0.29 4.87
CA THR A 138 -7.72 -0.17 4.08
C THR A 138 -8.88 0.66 4.64
N PRO A 139 -9.54 1.52 3.81
CA PRO A 139 -10.76 2.15 4.29
C PRO A 139 -11.58 0.98 4.82
N ASN A 140 -11.78 0.99 6.12
CA ASN A 140 -12.74 0.10 6.70
C ASN A 140 -14.00 0.43 5.89
N VAL A 141 -14.40 -0.47 5.02
CA VAL A 141 -15.75 -0.47 4.46
C VAL A 141 -16.75 -0.57 5.64
N SER A 142 -16.24 -0.61 6.88
CA SER A 142 -16.94 -0.55 8.16
C SER A 142 -17.25 0.85 8.68
N ASP A 143 -16.69 1.95 8.11
CA ASP A 143 -17.05 3.31 8.56
C ASP A 143 -18.12 3.98 7.69
N THR A 144 -18.59 3.30 6.66
CA THR A 144 -19.89 3.58 6.06
C THR A 144 -20.83 2.44 6.43
N VAL A 145 -21.66 2.71 7.43
CA VAL A 145 -22.66 1.82 7.99
C VAL A 145 -22.03 0.72 8.85
N GLU A 146 -22.25 0.77 10.16
CA GLU A 146 -22.49 -0.44 10.94
C GLU A 146 -23.49 -1.31 10.17
N ILE A 147 -23.00 -2.05 9.19
CA ILE A 147 -23.59 -3.31 8.88
C ILE A 147 -23.14 -4.14 10.10
N LYS A 148 -23.99 -4.14 11.17
CA LYS A 148 -24.12 -5.34 11.97
C LYS A 148 -23.90 -6.47 10.96
N GLU A 149 -23.01 -7.43 11.25
CA GLU A 149 -23.17 -8.76 10.70
C GLU A 149 -24.64 -9.14 10.99
N GLU A 150 -25.55 -8.71 10.14
CA GLU A 150 -26.80 -9.39 9.99
C GLU A 150 -26.37 -10.79 9.58
N ALA A 151 -26.57 -11.73 10.48
CA ALA A 151 -26.48 -13.14 10.22
C ALA A 151 -27.02 -13.33 8.81
N GLU A 152 -26.17 -13.79 7.87
CA GLU A 152 -26.53 -13.87 6.43
C GLU A 152 -27.95 -14.34 6.33
N ARG A 153 -28.82 -13.55 5.70
CA ARG A 153 -30.25 -13.87 5.65
C ARG A 153 -30.43 -15.33 5.21
N PRO A 154 -31.20 -16.14 5.94
CA PRO A 154 -31.29 -17.57 5.66
C PRO A 154 -31.60 -17.89 4.19
N THR A 155 -32.31 -16.98 3.52
CA THR A 155 -32.62 -17.05 2.09
C THR A 155 -31.40 -16.88 1.20
N ILE A 156 -30.48 -15.97 1.54
CA ILE A 156 -29.22 -15.77 0.82
C ILE A 156 -28.29 -16.97 1.04
N THR A 157 -28.15 -17.44 2.28
CA THR A 157 -27.31 -18.62 2.59
C THR A 157 -27.79 -19.84 1.80
N LYS A 158 -29.12 -20.03 1.73
CA LYS A 158 -29.71 -21.12 0.95
C LYS A 158 -29.48 -20.94 -0.55
N LEU A 159 -29.60 -19.73 -1.08
CA LEU A 159 -29.31 -19.43 -2.49
C LEU A 159 -27.84 -19.72 -2.82
N LYS A 160 -26.90 -19.32 -1.99
CA LYS A 160 -25.46 -19.59 -2.17
C LYS A 160 -25.15 -21.08 -2.15
N SER A 161 -25.81 -21.87 -1.27
CA SER A 161 -25.70 -23.33 -1.27
C SER A 161 -26.17 -23.93 -2.60
N MET A 162 -27.35 -23.52 -3.10
CA MET A 162 -27.89 -23.99 -4.38
C MET A 162 -26.97 -23.62 -5.56
N MET A 163 -26.30 -22.45 -5.52
CA MET A 163 -25.34 -22.04 -6.52
C MET A 163 -24.08 -22.90 -6.49
N THR A 164 -23.56 -23.20 -5.30
CA THR A 164 -22.41 -24.08 -5.11
C THR A 164 -22.71 -25.50 -5.62
N ASP A 165 -23.87 -26.06 -5.28
CA ASP A 165 -24.29 -27.39 -5.70
C ASP A 165 -24.47 -27.50 -7.22
N ALA A 166 -24.88 -26.42 -7.87
CA ALA A 166 -25.06 -26.36 -9.33
C ALA A 166 -23.79 -25.85 -10.08
N GLY A 167 -22.71 -25.47 -9.39
CA GLY A 167 -21.51 -24.92 -9.98
C GLY A 167 -21.73 -23.59 -10.71
N VAL A 168 -22.66 -22.78 -10.21
CA VAL A 168 -23.04 -21.46 -10.76
C VAL A 168 -22.38 -20.36 -9.94
N ASN A 169 -21.73 -19.39 -10.61
CA ASN A 169 -21.18 -18.23 -9.93
C ASN A 169 -22.16 -17.06 -9.86
N GLU A 170 -21.87 -16.08 -8.97
CA GLU A 170 -22.75 -14.92 -8.74
C GLU A 170 -22.98 -14.11 -10.01
N SER A 171 -21.94 -13.88 -10.80
CA SER A 171 -22.02 -13.07 -12.03
C SER A 171 -22.94 -13.73 -13.08
N GLU A 172 -22.96 -15.05 -13.16
CA GLU A 172 -23.84 -15.79 -14.08
C GLU A 172 -25.30 -15.68 -13.66
N LEU A 173 -25.56 -15.81 -12.37
CA LEU A 173 -26.92 -15.63 -11.84
C LEU A 173 -27.42 -14.21 -12.06
N MET A 174 -26.58 -13.20 -11.74
CA MET A 174 -26.89 -11.78 -11.94
C MET A 174 -27.21 -11.48 -13.40
N MET A 175 -26.44 -12.05 -14.34
CA MET A 175 -26.66 -11.88 -15.77
C MET A 175 -28.04 -12.43 -16.21
N VAL A 176 -28.43 -13.61 -15.73
CA VAL A 176 -29.75 -14.19 -16.03
C VAL A 176 -30.88 -13.39 -15.40
N VAL A 177 -30.72 -12.94 -14.16
CA VAL A 177 -31.71 -12.10 -13.46
C VAL A 177 -31.90 -10.77 -14.17
N ALA A 178 -30.80 -10.13 -14.59
CA ALA A 178 -30.83 -8.88 -15.34
C ALA A 178 -31.46 -9.03 -16.72
N SER A 179 -31.18 -10.14 -17.43
CA SER A 179 -31.79 -10.43 -18.76
C SER A 179 -33.31 -10.59 -18.68
N ARG A 180 -33.83 -10.89 -17.49
CA ARG A 180 -35.26 -11.01 -17.22
C ARG A 180 -35.89 -9.72 -16.67
N GLY A 181 -35.11 -8.66 -16.52
CA GLY A 181 -35.57 -7.33 -16.12
C GLY A 181 -35.94 -7.18 -14.63
N HIS A 182 -35.47 -8.06 -13.76
CA HIS A 182 -35.81 -8.00 -12.32
C HIS A 182 -34.87 -7.11 -11.52
N TYR A 183 -33.55 -7.20 -11.75
CA TYR A 183 -32.52 -6.40 -11.13
C TYR A 183 -31.51 -5.97 -12.18
N LYS A 184 -30.72 -4.92 -11.91
CA LYS A 184 -29.63 -4.53 -12.81
C LYS A 184 -28.47 -5.51 -12.68
N ILE A 185 -27.64 -5.60 -13.72
CA ILE A 185 -26.47 -6.47 -13.73
C ILE A 185 -25.43 -6.08 -12.68
N GLU A 186 -25.48 -4.85 -12.19
CA GLU A 186 -24.58 -4.28 -11.17
C GLU A 186 -25.10 -4.55 -9.73
N ASP A 187 -26.34 -5.02 -9.56
CA ASP A 187 -26.94 -5.25 -8.25
C ASP A 187 -26.47 -6.61 -7.69
N PRO A 188 -25.68 -6.64 -6.60
CA PRO A 188 -25.19 -7.87 -6.00
C PRO A 188 -26.34 -8.72 -5.44
N ILE A 189 -26.18 -10.03 -5.41
CA ILE A 189 -27.21 -10.98 -4.95
C ILE A 189 -27.68 -10.72 -3.51
N ASN A 190 -26.84 -10.10 -2.69
CA ASN A 190 -27.17 -9.69 -1.32
C ASN A 190 -28.26 -8.60 -1.28
N ASN A 191 -28.46 -7.85 -2.36
CA ASN A 191 -29.51 -6.83 -2.47
C ASN A 191 -30.87 -7.42 -2.94
N TYR A 192 -30.92 -8.69 -3.33
CA TYR A 192 -32.17 -9.33 -3.73
C TYR A 192 -33.10 -9.49 -2.51
N SER A 193 -34.38 -9.16 -2.69
CA SER A 193 -35.37 -9.35 -1.63
C SER A 193 -35.63 -10.80 -1.37
N ASP A 194 -35.95 -11.15 -0.11
CA ASP A 194 -36.27 -12.53 0.27
C ASP A 194 -37.50 -13.09 -0.50
N ASP A 195 -38.47 -12.22 -0.78
CA ASP A 195 -39.61 -12.54 -1.62
C ASP A 195 -39.20 -12.89 -3.06
N PHE A 196 -38.28 -12.17 -3.63
CA PHE A 196 -37.77 -12.43 -4.98
C PHE A 196 -36.99 -13.75 -5.02
N ILE A 197 -36.16 -14.02 -4.05
CA ILE A 197 -35.37 -15.27 -3.96
C ILE A 197 -36.34 -16.46 -3.82
N THR A 198 -37.29 -16.39 -2.89
CA THR A 198 -38.19 -17.52 -2.57
C THR A 198 -39.28 -17.74 -3.60
N ARG A 199 -39.83 -16.68 -4.19
CA ARG A 199 -40.98 -16.77 -5.11
C ARG A 199 -40.59 -16.81 -6.57
N TRP A 200 -39.39 -16.31 -6.93
CA TRP A 200 -38.97 -16.29 -8.32
C TRP A 200 -37.72 -17.15 -8.58
N ILE A 201 -36.61 -16.95 -7.85
CA ILE A 201 -35.37 -17.69 -8.12
C ILE A 201 -35.53 -19.18 -7.79
N MET A 202 -35.93 -19.52 -6.57
CA MET A 202 -36.00 -20.92 -6.13
C MET A 202 -36.94 -21.77 -6.97
N PRO A 203 -38.18 -21.34 -7.29
CA PRO A 203 -39.06 -22.13 -8.14
C PRO A 203 -38.60 -22.30 -9.58
N ASN A 204 -37.84 -21.32 -10.08
CA ASN A 204 -37.31 -21.32 -11.45
C ASN A 204 -35.86 -21.82 -11.53
N TRP A 205 -35.29 -22.33 -10.45
CA TRP A 205 -33.86 -22.66 -10.36
C TRP A 205 -33.37 -23.55 -11.50
N LYS A 206 -34.08 -24.62 -11.84
CA LYS A 206 -33.68 -25.50 -12.95
C LYS A 206 -33.58 -24.77 -14.28
N LYS A 207 -34.53 -23.89 -14.61
CA LYS A 207 -34.50 -23.08 -15.84
C LYS A 207 -33.38 -22.08 -15.84
N ILE A 208 -33.07 -21.49 -14.68
CA ILE A 208 -31.98 -20.55 -14.53
C ILE A 208 -30.65 -21.26 -14.81
N VAL A 209 -30.42 -22.42 -14.23
CA VAL A 209 -29.21 -23.22 -14.46
C VAL A 209 -29.10 -23.66 -15.93
N GLU A 210 -30.18 -24.12 -16.56
CA GLU A 210 -30.19 -24.45 -17.98
C GLU A 210 -29.79 -23.24 -18.86
N MET A 211 -30.33 -22.06 -18.58
CA MET A 211 -29.94 -20.83 -19.30
C MET A 211 -28.47 -20.46 -19.11
N ILE A 212 -27.94 -20.64 -17.89
CA ILE A 212 -26.54 -20.41 -17.60
C ILE A 212 -25.66 -21.37 -18.41
N MET A 213 -26.00 -22.64 -18.43
CA MET A 213 -25.26 -23.64 -19.19
C MET A 213 -25.28 -23.35 -20.70
N GLN A 214 -26.43 -22.99 -21.27
CA GLN A 214 -26.54 -22.56 -22.67
C GLN A 214 -25.70 -21.33 -22.97
N ASN A 215 -25.62 -20.35 -22.04
CA ASN A 215 -24.78 -19.18 -22.20
C ASN A 215 -23.27 -19.49 -22.14
N ARG A 216 -22.87 -20.57 -21.44
CA ARG A 216 -21.49 -21.05 -21.42
C ARG A 216 -21.09 -21.72 -22.75
N GLU A 217 -22.01 -22.46 -23.35
CA GLU A 217 -21.78 -23.13 -24.64
C GLU A 217 -21.77 -22.17 -25.85
N ALA A 218 -22.37 -20.99 -25.70
CA ALA A 218 -22.45 -19.97 -26.74
C ALA A 218 -21.24 -19.02 -26.79
N LYS A 219 -20.28 -19.16 -25.86
CA LYS A 219 -19.03 -18.40 -25.81
C LYS A 219 -17.86 -19.24 -26.30
#